data_d5e4a46a96d058ae15ca17b94d5ee61c
#
_entry.id   d5e4a46a96d058ae15ca17b94d5ee61c
#
_cell.length_a   1.000
_cell.length_b   1.000
_cell.length_c   1.000
_cell.angle_alpha   90.00
_cell.angle_beta   90.00
_cell.angle_gamma   90.00
#
_symmetry.space_group_name_H-M   'P 1'
#
loop_
_entity.id
_entity.type
_entity.pdbx_description
1 polymer ?
#
loop_
_entity_poly.entity_id
_entity_poly.type
_entity_poly.pdbx_seq_one_letter_code
_entity_poly.pdbx_strand_id
1 'polypeptide(L)'
;MYPGIYAQKFADRPAFIMASSGRSMSYAELERRSNQLAHLLRSHGLQRLGHYAIFLENHFHYLETCVAGERSGLYYTAINSHLQPDELAYILDNSESTLLVTSVKLLDVAKQALAGAPRVTLCLVVDGGPGCEGSQGGCSIRDYNAAIARLPGTPVADEALGGSMLYSSGTTGRPKGILRPLPEAPPSETTPLFHFLAKLWQCEEGMVYLSPAPLYHSAPLANVSLAIRHGGTVVV
;
A
#
# COMPACT_ATOMS: atom_id res chain seq x y z
N MET A 1 9.10 -1.46 2.42
CA MET A 1 8.77 -1.27 3.86
C MET A 1 8.65 -2.62 4.53
N TYR A 2 9.31 -2.89 5.65
CA TYR A 2 9.13 -4.13 6.41
C TYR A 2 9.27 -3.84 7.90
N PRO A 3 8.17 -3.82 8.65
CA PRO A 3 8.17 -3.43 10.07
C PRO A 3 8.56 -4.56 11.03
N GLY A 4 8.58 -5.84 10.59
CA GLY A 4 8.63 -7.02 11.46
C GLY A 4 9.76 -7.01 12.49
N ILE A 5 10.98 -6.61 12.09
CA ILE A 5 12.12 -6.52 13.01
C ILE A 5 11.85 -5.48 14.12
N TYR A 6 11.32 -4.32 13.75
CA TYR A 6 11.09 -3.22 14.68
C TYR A 6 9.80 -3.39 15.47
N ALA A 7 8.84 -4.13 14.97
CA ALA A 7 7.66 -4.53 15.75
C ALA A 7 8.03 -5.40 16.95
N GLN A 8 9.09 -6.20 16.85
CA GLN A 8 9.65 -6.96 17.98
C GLN A 8 10.52 -6.10 18.91
N LYS A 9 11.35 -5.22 18.33
CA LYS A 9 12.32 -4.41 19.08
C LYS A 9 11.70 -3.19 19.75
N PHE A 10 10.74 -2.55 19.08
CA PHE A 10 10.13 -1.26 19.46
C PHE A 10 8.62 -1.26 19.21
N ALA A 11 7.90 -2.22 19.80
CA ALA A 11 6.48 -2.47 19.56
C ALA A 11 5.62 -1.19 19.62
N ASP A 12 5.81 -0.38 20.65
CA ASP A 12 5.00 0.80 20.92
C ASP A 12 5.51 2.09 20.26
N ARG A 13 6.68 2.03 19.57
CA ARG A 13 7.21 3.20 18.86
C ARG A 13 6.25 3.56 17.72
N PRO A 14 5.90 4.85 17.55
CA PRO A 14 5.15 5.28 16.38
C PRO A 14 5.93 4.99 15.09
N ALA A 15 5.35 4.20 14.21
CA ALA A 15 5.84 4.01 12.84
C ALA A 15 5.31 5.12 11.93
N PHE A 16 4.07 5.58 12.18
CA PHE A 16 3.38 6.53 11.34
C PHE A 16 2.55 7.51 12.18
N ILE A 17 2.61 8.81 11.85
CA ILE A 17 1.83 9.88 12.49
C ILE A 17 1.18 10.73 11.40
N MET A 18 -0.13 10.92 11.47
CA MET A 18 -0.85 11.90 10.67
C MET A 18 -0.76 13.27 11.33
N ALA A 19 0.01 14.20 10.77
CA ALA A 19 0.23 15.53 11.34
C ALA A 19 -1.08 16.32 11.53
N SER A 20 -2.03 16.17 10.61
CA SER A 20 -3.31 16.89 10.62
C SER A 20 -4.24 16.48 11.77
N SER A 21 -4.16 15.23 12.24
CA SER A 21 -5.07 14.69 13.27
C SER A 21 -4.35 14.26 14.56
N GLY A 22 -3.03 14.17 14.55
CA GLY A 22 -2.24 13.59 15.63
C GLY A 22 -2.39 12.07 15.79
N ARG A 23 -3.19 11.40 14.97
CA ARG A 23 -3.32 9.92 15.01
C ARG A 23 -1.97 9.27 14.73
N SER A 24 -1.64 8.28 15.53
CA SER A 24 -0.40 7.51 15.36
C SER A 24 -0.68 6.02 15.26
N MET A 25 0.14 5.31 14.50
CA MET A 25 0.15 3.85 14.37
C MET A 25 1.50 3.35 14.88
N SER A 26 1.50 2.44 15.84
CA SER A 26 2.74 1.83 16.35
C SER A 26 3.30 0.79 15.38
N TYR A 27 4.56 0.38 15.59
CA TYR A 27 5.17 -0.71 14.82
C TYR A 27 4.42 -2.04 15.01
N ALA A 28 3.98 -2.34 16.23
CA ALA A 28 3.18 -3.54 16.49
C ALA A 28 1.83 -3.50 15.76
N GLU A 29 1.19 -2.35 15.72
CA GLU A 29 -0.07 -2.19 14.98
C GLU A 29 0.13 -2.29 13.47
N LEU A 30 1.15 -1.62 12.91
CA LEU A 30 1.49 -1.69 11.49
C LEU A 30 1.80 -3.13 11.07
N GLU A 31 2.59 -3.85 11.88
CA GLU A 31 2.90 -5.27 11.67
C GLU A 31 1.62 -6.12 11.63
N ARG A 32 0.81 -6.04 12.69
CA ARG A 32 -0.42 -6.82 12.81
C ARG A 32 -1.40 -6.53 11.68
N ARG A 33 -1.66 -5.27 11.35
CA ARG A 33 -2.65 -4.88 10.35
C ARG A 33 -2.20 -5.21 8.93
N SER A 34 -0.92 -5.03 8.62
CA SER A 34 -0.38 -5.44 7.31
C SER A 34 -0.42 -6.96 7.11
N ASN A 35 -0.22 -7.75 8.18
CA ASN A 35 -0.42 -9.21 8.13
C ASN A 35 -1.88 -9.57 7.86
N GLN A 36 -2.82 -8.93 8.56
CA GLN A 36 -4.25 -9.16 8.32
C GLN A 36 -4.64 -8.87 6.87
N LEU A 37 -4.16 -7.77 6.30
CA LEU A 37 -4.40 -7.47 4.89
C LEU A 37 -3.70 -8.49 3.97
N ALA A 38 -2.48 -8.93 4.29
CA ALA A 38 -1.79 -9.97 3.53
C ALA A 38 -2.59 -11.28 3.47
N HIS A 39 -3.19 -11.70 4.58
CA HIS A 39 -4.09 -12.86 4.61
C HIS A 39 -5.35 -12.64 3.77
N LEU A 40 -5.92 -11.44 3.76
CA LEU A 40 -7.04 -11.12 2.89
C LEU A 40 -6.64 -11.22 1.41
N LEU A 41 -5.51 -10.63 1.03
CA LEU A 41 -4.98 -10.70 -0.33
C LEU A 41 -4.79 -12.15 -0.79
N ARG A 42 -4.23 -13.02 0.07
CA ARG A 42 -4.10 -14.46 -0.21
C ARG A 42 -5.45 -15.15 -0.34
N SER A 43 -6.39 -14.90 0.57
CA SER A 43 -7.73 -15.49 0.49
C SER A 43 -8.52 -15.03 -0.74
N HIS A 44 -8.18 -13.88 -1.30
CA HIS A 44 -8.73 -13.36 -2.55
C HIS A 44 -7.98 -13.87 -3.80
N GLY A 45 -7.06 -14.82 -3.64
CA GLY A 45 -6.36 -15.49 -4.75
C GLY A 45 -5.09 -14.80 -5.22
N LEU A 46 -4.65 -13.69 -4.63
CA LEU A 46 -3.39 -13.06 -5.02
C LEU A 46 -2.20 -13.91 -4.55
N GLN A 47 -1.42 -14.36 -5.49
CA GLN A 47 -0.16 -15.08 -5.25
C GLN A 47 1.03 -14.18 -5.59
N ARG A 48 2.25 -14.64 -5.28
CA ARG A 48 3.48 -13.90 -5.64
C ARG A 48 3.41 -13.39 -7.08
N LEU A 49 3.84 -12.15 -7.30
CA LEU A 49 3.74 -11.36 -8.54
C LEU A 49 2.32 -10.92 -8.93
N GLY A 50 1.30 -11.23 -8.13
CA GLY A 50 -0.05 -10.68 -8.33
C GLY A 50 -0.11 -9.17 -8.06
N HIS A 51 -1.13 -8.52 -8.61
CA HIS A 51 -1.26 -7.06 -8.58
C HIS A 51 -2.52 -6.59 -7.85
N TYR A 52 -2.36 -5.53 -7.06
CA TYR A 52 -3.47 -4.74 -6.54
C TYR A 52 -3.16 -3.24 -6.56
N ALA A 53 -4.18 -2.42 -6.42
CA ALA A 53 -4.06 -0.97 -6.52
C ALA A 53 -4.41 -0.26 -5.21
N ILE A 54 -3.77 0.90 -4.99
CA ILE A 54 -4.00 1.80 -3.87
C ILE A 54 -4.36 3.17 -4.46
N PHE A 55 -5.62 3.57 -4.34
CA PHE A 55 -6.15 4.86 -4.76
C PHE A 55 -6.59 5.64 -3.52
N LEU A 56 -5.60 6.24 -2.84
CA LEU A 56 -5.77 6.94 -1.58
C LEU A 56 -5.06 8.31 -1.63
N GLU A 57 -5.64 9.31 -1.00
CA GLU A 57 -4.91 10.47 -0.51
C GLU A 57 -3.87 10.05 0.54
N ASN A 58 -3.04 11.00 1.06
CA ASN A 58 -2.25 10.71 2.26
C ASN A 58 -3.20 10.34 3.38
N HIS A 59 -3.20 9.07 3.77
CA HIS A 59 -4.20 8.48 4.65
C HIS A 59 -3.55 7.64 5.75
N PHE A 60 -4.19 7.56 6.92
CA PHE A 60 -3.70 6.80 8.08
C PHE A 60 -3.41 5.33 7.75
N HIS A 61 -4.22 4.72 6.89
CA HIS A 61 -4.06 3.32 6.48
C HIS A 61 -3.14 3.10 5.26
N TYR A 62 -2.48 4.17 4.75
CA TYR A 62 -1.68 4.07 3.51
C TYR A 62 -0.51 3.09 3.65
N LEU A 63 0.26 3.20 4.75
CA LEU A 63 1.48 2.39 4.90
C LEU A 63 1.18 0.91 5.10
N GLU A 64 0.16 0.55 5.87
CA GLU A 64 -0.19 -0.85 6.07
C GLU A 64 -0.62 -1.52 4.75
N THR A 65 -1.26 -0.76 3.83
CA THR A 65 -1.59 -1.30 2.51
C THR A 65 -0.34 -1.56 1.68
N CYS A 66 0.64 -0.67 1.69
CA CYS A 66 1.93 -0.89 1.02
C CYS A 66 2.70 -2.07 1.62
N VAL A 67 2.79 -2.12 2.96
CA VAL A 67 3.50 -3.18 3.69
C VAL A 67 2.92 -4.56 3.42
N ALA A 68 1.58 -4.67 3.32
CA ALA A 68 0.93 -5.93 3.00
C ALA A 68 1.39 -6.49 1.64
N GLY A 69 1.55 -5.65 0.64
CA GLY A 69 2.10 -6.08 -0.67
C GLY A 69 3.58 -6.43 -0.60
N GLU A 70 4.38 -5.58 0.08
CA GLU A 70 5.82 -5.81 0.20
C GLU A 70 6.17 -7.09 0.95
N ARG A 71 5.34 -7.53 1.93
CA ARG A 71 5.57 -8.79 2.63
C ARG A 71 5.02 -10.03 1.93
N SER A 72 4.13 -9.83 0.95
CA SER A 72 3.43 -10.91 0.26
C SER A 72 3.98 -11.20 -1.15
N GLY A 73 5.09 -10.59 -1.55
CA GLY A 73 5.64 -10.76 -2.90
C GLY A 73 4.74 -10.18 -4.00
N LEU A 74 3.87 -9.23 -3.67
CA LEU A 74 2.92 -8.65 -4.60
C LEU A 74 3.42 -7.32 -5.17
N TYR A 75 2.89 -6.96 -6.33
CA TYR A 75 2.97 -5.60 -6.84
C TYR A 75 1.79 -4.78 -6.34
N TYR A 76 2.06 -3.61 -5.78
CA TYR A 76 1.03 -2.63 -5.49
C TYR A 76 1.22 -1.37 -6.34
N THR A 77 0.15 -0.91 -6.96
CA THR A 77 0.14 0.31 -7.77
C THR A 77 -0.38 1.47 -6.95
N ALA A 78 0.53 2.37 -6.56
CA ALA A 78 0.18 3.61 -5.87
C ALA A 78 -0.31 4.64 -6.90
N ILE A 79 -1.61 4.94 -6.87
CA ILE A 79 -2.30 5.73 -7.90
C ILE A 79 -2.54 7.16 -7.40
N ASN A 80 -2.30 8.15 -8.28
CA ASN A 80 -2.57 9.55 -8.00
C ASN A 80 -4.07 9.77 -7.66
N SER A 81 -4.33 10.26 -6.46
CA SER A 81 -5.69 10.48 -5.93
C SER A 81 -6.48 11.60 -6.62
N HIS A 82 -5.89 12.34 -7.56
CA HIS A 82 -6.54 13.39 -8.33
C HIS A 82 -7.00 12.96 -9.73
N LEU A 83 -6.81 11.67 -10.08
CA LEU A 83 -7.22 11.16 -11.39
C LEU A 83 -8.75 11.11 -11.52
N GLN A 84 -9.20 11.28 -12.77
CA GLN A 84 -10.59 11.11 -13.16
C GLN A 84 -10.93 9.63 -13.35
N PRO A 85 -12.22 9.23 -13.36
CA PRO A 85 -12.63 7.83 -13.46
C PRO A 85 -12.02 7.06 -14.64
N ASP A 86 -11.97 7.64 -15.83
CA ASP A 86 -11.42 6.99 -17.03
C ASP A 86 -9.91 6.74 -16.93
N GLU A 87 -9.18 7.68 -16.31
CA GLU A 87 -7.75 7.54 -16.07
C GLU A 87 -7.46 6.45 -15.02
N LEU A 88 -8.27 6.43 -13.95
CA LEU A 88 -8.20 5.38 -12.93
C LEU A 88 -8.53 4.01 -13.52
N ALA A 89 -9.61 3.90 -14.31
CA ALA A 89 -9.98 2.65 -14.97
C ALA A 89 -8.85 2.13 -15.87
N TYR A 90 -8.23 3.00 -16.65
CA TYR A 90 -7.08 2.64 -17.48
C TYR A 90 -5.91 2.08 -16.67
N ILE A 91 -5.55 2.71 -15.54
CA ILE A 91 -4.44 2.24 -14.70
C ILE A 91 -4.79 0.91 -14.04
N LEU A 92 -6.02 0.75 -13.54
CA LEU A 92 -6.48 -0.51 -12.93
C LEU A 92 -6.40 -1.69 -13.91
N ASP A 93 -6.84 -1.49 -15.15
CA ASP A 93 -6.78 -2.53 -16.18
C ASP A 93 -5.35 -2.79 -16.66
N ASN A 94 -4.58 -1.73 -16.93
CA ASN A 94 -3.20 -1.84 -17.42
C ASN A 94 -2.23 -2.41 -16.38
N SER A 95 -2.47 -2.18 -15.10
CA SER A 95 -1.69 -2.78 -14.00
C SER A 95 -2.13 -4.19 -13.66
N GLU A 96 -3.14 -4.72 -14.32
CA GLU A 96 -3.73 -6.04 -14.04
C GLU A 96 -4.20 -6.21 -12.58
N SER A 97 -4.57 -5.10 -11.93
CA SER A 97 -5.00 -5.12 -10.53
C SER A 97 -6.31 -5.88 -10.35
N THR A 98 -6.35 -6.80 -9.40
CA THR A 98 -7.54 -7.59 -9.08
C THR A 98 -8.26 -7.11 -7.83
N LEU A 99 -7.61 -6.24 -7.04
CA LEU A 99 -8.15 -5.63 -5.85
C LEU A 99 -7.79 -4.14 -5.83
N LEU A 100 -8.71 -3.31 -5.34
CA LEU A 100 -8.53 -1.87 -5.13
C LEU A 100 -8.70 -1.54 -3.64
N VAL A 101 -7.79 -0.73 -3.09
CA VAL A 101 -7.99 -0.06 -1.79
C VAL A 101 -8.23 1.42 -2.06
N THR A 102 -9.33 1.97 -1.56
CA THR A 102 -9.69 3.39 -1.70
C THR A 102 -10.26 3.96 -0.40
N SER A 103 -10.47 5.27 -0.33
CA SER A 103 -11.11 5.93 0.81
C SER A 103 -12.57 6.25 0.51
N VAL A 104 -13.36 6.51 1.56
CA VAL A 104 -14.73 7.00 1.39
C VAL A 104 -14.77 8.30 0.58
N LYS A 105 -13.75 9.14 0.72
CA LYS A 105 -13.62 10.42 -0.02
C LYS A 105 -13.47 10.22 -1.53
N LEU A 106 -12.83 9.13 -1.96
CA LEU A 106 -12.56 8.83 -3.36
C LEU A 106 -13.51 7.77 -3.95
N LEU A 107 -14.46 7.27 -3.14
CA LEU A 107 -15.31 6.14 -3.47
C LEU A 107 -16.15 6.37 -4.74
N ASP A 108 -16.67 7.58 -4.94
CA ASP A 108 -17.52 7.87 -6.11
C ASP A 108 -16.71 7.80 -7.42
N VAL A 109 -15.47 8.30 -7.42
CA VAL A 109 -14.54 8.17 -8.56
C VAL A 109 -14.19 6.70 -8.78
N ALA A 110 -13.88 5.97 -7.69
CA ALA A 110 -13.57 4.55 -7.74
C ALA A 110 -14.73 3.73 -8.32
N LYS A 111 -15.96 3.96 -7.88
CA LYS A 111 -17.17 3.26 -8.41
C LYS A 111 -17.34 3.47 -9.91
N GLN A 112 -17.17 4.70 -10.40
CA GLN A 112 -17.25 4.98 -11.84
C GLN A 112 -16.14 4.26 -12.61
N ALA A 113 -14.90 4.26 -12.10
CA ALA A 113 -13.76 3.58 -12.72
C ALA A 113 -13.92 2.06 -12.80
N LEU A 114 -14.55 1.44 -11.78
CA LEU A 114 -14.76 -0.02 -11.73
C LEU A 114 -15.57 -0.56 -12.91
N ALA A 115 -16.41 0.26 -13.53
CA ALA A 115 -17.15 -0.13 -14.74
C ALA A 115 -16.20 -0.43 -15.93
N GLY A 116 -15.03 0.23 -16.00
CA GLY A 116 -14.00 0.03 -17.02
C GLY A 116 -12.83 -0.87 -16.57
N ALA A 117 -12.89 -1.46 -15.37
CA ALA A 117 -11.82 -2.28 -14.80
C ALA A 117 -12.34 -3.67 -14.33
N PRO A 118 -12.77 -4.55 -15.25
CA PRO A 118 -13.47 -5.80 -14.91
C PRO A 118 -12.62 -6.83 -14.15
N ARG A 119 -11.29 -6.68 -14.14
CA ARG A 119 -10.40 -7.53 -13.34
C ARG A 119 -10.49 -7.25 -11.85
N VAL A 120 -10.90 -6.03 -11.45
CA VAL A 120 -11.03 -5.66 -10.04
C VAL A 120 -12.31 -6.28 -9.49
N THR A 121 -12.19 -7.31 -8.67
CA THR A 121 -13.31 -8.07 -8.11
C THR A 121 -13.60 -7.72 -6.65
N LEU A 122 -12.67 -7.03 -5.98
CA LEU A 122 -12.82 -6.52 -4.62
C LEU A 122 -12.32 -5.08 -4.49
N CYS A 123 -13.14 -4.22 -3.89
CA CYS A 123 -12.79 -2.86 -3.51
C CYS A 123 -12.93 -2.71 -1.98
N LEU A 124 -11.83 -2.39 -1.31
CA LEU A 124 -11.80 -2.13 0.13
C LEU A 124 -11.83 -0.62 0.37
N VAL A 125 -12.75 -0.17 1.22
CA VAL A 125 -12.97 1.25 1.49
C VAL A 125 -12.54 1.59 2.91
N VAL A 126 -11.46 2.37 3.06
CA VAL A 126 -11.04 2.89 4.37
C VAL A 126 -11.99 4.01 4.82
N ASP A 127 -12.28 4.05 6.11
CA ASP A 127 -13.22 4.99 6.76
C ASP A 127 -14.66 4.94 6.20
N GLY A 128 -15.02 3.87 5.46
CA GLY A 128 -16.34 3.73 4.84
C GLY A 128 -17.43 3.33 5.81
N GLY A 129 -17.11 2.50 6.78
CA GLY A 129 -18.09 1.86 7.66
C GLY A 129 -19.10 0.98 6.92
N PRO A 130 -20.11 0.46 7.60
CA PRO A 130 -21.10 -0.46 7.00
C PRO A 130 -21.87 0.14 5.80
N GLY A 131 -22.00 1.47 5.76
CA GLY A 131 -22.74 2.16 4.70
C GLY A 131 -22.05 2.20 3.33
N CYS A 132 -20.76 1.85 3.24
CA CYS A 132 -20.05 1.81 1.97
C CYS A 132 -20.21 0.49 1.19
N GLU A 133 -20.74 -0.54 1.84
CA GLU A 133 -20.81 -1.89 1.27
C GLU A 133 -21.80 -2.00 0.11
N GLY A 134 -21.47 -2.84 -0.86
CA GLY A 134 -22.28 -3.04 -2.05
C GLY A 134 -21.56 -3.74 -3.18
N SER A 135 -21.98 -3.47 -4.40
CA SER A 135 -21.32 -3.96 -5.62
C SER A 135 -21.41 -2.98 -6.77
N GLN A 136 -20.41 -2.97 -7.64
CA GLN A 136 -20.35 -2.14 -8.83
C GLN A 136 -19.59 -2.88 -9.94
N GLY A 137 -20.21 -3.08 -11.11
CA GLY A 137 -19.56 -3.69 -12.26
C GLY A 137 -19.01 -5.10 -12.02
N GLY A 138 -19.60 -5.88 -11.11
CA GLY A 138 -19.09 -7.20 -10.70
C GLY A 138 -18.06 -7.15 -9.55
N CYS A 139 -17.61 -5.97 -9.15
CA CYS A 139 -16.70 -5.78 -8.02
C CYS A 139 -17.51 -5.70 -6.71
N SER A 140 -17.11 -6.49 -5.71
CA SER A 140 -17.64 -6.39 -4.33
C SER A 140 -16.97 -5.22 -3.61
N ILE A 141 -17.77 -4.36 -2.98
CA ILE A 141 -17.28 -3.21 -2.19
C ILE A 141 -17.49 -3.52 -0.71
N ARG A 142 -16.43 -3.41 0.10
CA ARG A 142 -16.46 -3.75 1.53
C ARG A 142 -15.75 -2.70 2.37
N ASP A 143 -16.18 -2.56 3.62
CA ASP A 143 -15.42 -1.81 4.62
C ASP A 143 -14.07 -2.48 4.87
N TYR A 144 -13.00 -1.70 4.78
CA TYR A 144 -11.62 -2.17 4.94
C TYR A 144 -11.38 -2.78 6.31
N ASN A 145 -11.76 -2.07 7.39
CA ASN A 145 -11.50 -2.52 8.75
C ASN A 145 -12.28 -3.79 9.09
N ALA A 146 -13.56 -3.86 8.71
CA ALA A 146 -14.38 -5.04 8.91
C ALA A 146 -13.83 -6.26 8.13
N ALA A 147 -13.33 -6.05 6.91
CA ALA A 147 -12.80 -7.10 6.06
C ALA A 147 -11.54 -7.77 6.65
N ILE A 148 -10.66 -7.01 7.30
CA ILE A 148 -9.41 -7.55 7.87
C ILE A 148 -9.50 -7.95 9.34
N ALA A 149 -10.49 -7.47 10.10
CA ALA A 149 -10.52 -7.51 11.57
C ALA A 149 -10.33 -8.90 12.19
N ARG A 150 -10.83 -9.96 11.53
CA ARG A 150 -10.81 -11.34 12.04
C ARG A 150 -9.70 -12.20 11.45
N LEU A 151 -8.87 -11.64 10.57
CA LEU A 151 -7.77 -12.35 9.94
C LEU A 151 -6.55 -12.39 10.85
N PRO A 152 -5.66 -13.39 10.68
CA PRO A 152 -4.46 -13.51 11.49
C PRO A 152 -3.56 -12.28 11.41
N GLY A 153 -3.08 -11.83 12.58
CA GLY A 153 -2.08 -10.75 12.66
C GLY A 153 -0.63 -11.26 12.55
N THR A 154 -0.44 -12.54 12.25
CA THR A 154 0.85 -13.19 12.04
C THR A 154 1.19 -13.28 10.56
N PRO A 155 2.47 -13.39 10.18
CA PRO A 155 2.90 -13.50 8.80
C PRO A 155 2.22 -14.63 8.02
N VAL A 156 2.01 -14.43 6.72
CA VAL A 156 1.64 -15.52 5.80
C VAL A 156 2.79 -16.49 5.66
N ALA A 157 2.49 -17.78 5.42
CA ALA A 157 3.51 -18.84 5.38
C ALA A 157 4.53 -18.67 4.23
N ASP A 158 4.13 -17.99 3.18
CA ASP A 158 4.90 -17.78 1.95
C ASP A 158 5.34 -16.29 1.78
N GLU A 159 5.76 -15.64 2.88
CA GLU A 159 6.30 -14.28 2.80
C GLU A 159 7.41 -14.18 1.74
N ALA A 160 7.33 -13.16 0.92
CA ALA A 160 8.34 -12.86 -0.10
C ALA A 160 8.40 -11.34 -0.34
N LEU A 161 9.56 -10.85 -0.79
CA LEU A 161 9.72 -9.43 -1.10
C LEU A 161 8.84 -9.02 -2.28
N GLY A 162 7.91 -8.11 -2.00
CA GLY A 162 7.08 -7.41 -2.98
C GLY A 162 7.58 -6.00 -3.28
N GLY A 163 6.84 -5.25 -4.06
CA GLY A 163 7.23 -3.90 -4.40
C GLY A 163 6.18 -3.08 -5.13
N SER A 164 6.46 -1.80 -5.31
CA SER A 164 5.58 -0.91 -6.03
C SER A 164 5.72 -1.03 -7.55
N MET A 165 4.61 -1.09 -8.26
CA MET A 165 4.51 -0.74 -9.67
C MET A 165 4.08 0.72 -9.77
N LEU A 166 4.87 1.54 -10.42
CA LEU A 166 4.65 2.98 -10.49
C LEU A 166 4.25 3.40 -11.91
N TYR A 167 3.50 4.49 -12.00
CA TYR A 167 3.11 5.08 -13.26
C TYR A 167 3.79 6.43 -13.46
N SER A 168 4.38 6.65 -14.63
CA SER A 168 4.89 7.94 -15.07
C SER A 168 3.84 8.67 -15.90
N SER A 169 3.87 10.00 -15.90
CA SER A 169 2.91 10.85 -16.65
C SER A 169 2.97 10.70 -18.19
N GLY A 170 3.91 9.91 -18.71
CA GLY A 170 4.06 9.63 -20.16
C GLY A 170 4.06 10.89 -21.05
N THR A 171 5.07 11.07 -21.85
CA THR A 171 5.16 12.18 -22.83
C THR A 171 4.16 12.04 -24.00
N THR A 172 3.47 10.90 -24.10
CA THR A 172 2.58 10.53 -25.22
C THR A 172 1.10 10.45 -24.83
N GLY A 173 0.69 11.04 -23.72
CA GLY A 173 -0.71 11.23 -23.33
C GLY A 173 -1.29 10.18 -22.37
N ARG A 174 -0.83 8.91 -22.37
CA ARG A 174 -1.27 7.93 -21.38
C ARG A 174 -0.15 7.56 -20.40
N PRO A 175 -0.44 7.39 -19.10
CA PRO A 175 0.54 6.96 -18.11
C PRO A 175 1.15 5.60 -18.50
N LYS A 176 2.46 5.45 -18.26
CA LYS A 176 3.19 4.19 -18.51
C LYS A 176 3.56 3.54 -17.19
N GLY A 177 3.19 2.27 -17.04
CA GLY A 177 3.56 1.45 -15.89
C GLY A 177 5.04 1.08 -15.94
N ILE A 178 5.72 1.21 -14.82
CA ILE A 178 7.12 0.81 -14.63
C ILE A 178 7.12 -0.40 -13.71
N LEU A 179 7.24 -1.57 -14.30
CA LEU A 179 7.32 -2.84 -13.60
C LEU A 179 8.78 -3.27 -13.46
N ARG A 180 9.28 -3.37 -12.22
CA ARG A 180 10.62 -3.88 -11.94
C ARG A 180 10.52 -5.32 -11.47
N PRO A 181 11.39 -6.24 -11.94
CA PRO A 181 11.40 -7.61 -11.45
C PRO A 181 11.57 -7.65 -9.93
N LEU A 182 10.77 -8.48 -9.25
CA LEU A 182 10.91 -8.73 -7.82
C LEU A 182 11.91 -9.86 -7.57
N PRO A 183 12.93 -9.64 -6.75
CA PRO A 183 13.87 -10.70 -6.40
C PRO A 183 13.19 -11.80 -5.58
N GLU A 184 13.72 -13.02 -5.67
CA GLU A 184 13.35 -14.12 -4.78
C GLU A 184 14.09 -13.98 -3.46
N ALA A 185 13.54 -13.15 -2.58
CA ALA A 185 14.14 -12.79 -1.31
C ALA A 185 13.07 -12.64 -0.23
N PRO A 186 13.41 -12.82 1.05
CA PRO A 186 12.49 -12.52 2.14
C PRO A 186 12.23 -11.00 2.22
N PRO A 187 11.05 -10.58 2.73
CA PRO A 187 10.67 -9.15 2.77
C PRO A 187 11.57 -8.30 3.67
N SER A 188 12.32 -8.93 4.59
CA SER A 188 13.33 -8.27 5.43
C SER A 188 14.57 -7.83 4.66
N GLU A 189 14.86 -8.43 3.51
CA GLU A 189 15.99 -8.02 2.68
C GLU A 189 15.79 -6.65 2.05
N THR A 190 16.90 -5.96 1.83
CA THR A 190 16.92 -4.62 1.24
C THR A 190 17.62 -4.67 -0.11
N THR A 191 17.04 -4.06 -1.13
CA THR A 191 17.64 -3.99 -2.45
C THR A 191 18.90 -3.12 -2.47
N PRO A 192 19.85 -3.34 -3.40
CA PRO A 192 21.05 -2.50 -3.53
C PRO A 192 20.76 -1.00 -3.63
N LEU A 193 19.67 -0.64 -4.32
CA LEU A 193 19.22 0.75 -4.42
C LEU A 193 18.87 1.33 -3.05
N PHE A 194 18.13 0.60 -2.22
CA PHE A 194 17.78 1.07 -0.88
C PHE A 194 19.00 1.16 0.04
N HIS A 195 19.95 0.26 -0.07
CA HIS A 195 21.23 0.37 0.64
C HIS A 195 22.02 1.63 0.23
N PHE A 196 22.08 1.92 -1.07
CA PHE A 196 22.71 3.14 -1.57
C PHE A 196 22.01 4.39 -1.05
N LEU A 197 20.66 4.45 -1.14
CA LEU A 197 19.89 5.60 -0.67
C LEU A 197 20.00 5.79 0.85
N ALA A 198 20.01 4.71 1.62
CA ALA A 198 20.21 4.79 3.08
C ALA A 198 21.54 5.41 3.46
N LYS A 199 22.63 5.05 2.76
CA LYS A 199 23.95 5.66 2.94
C LYS A 199 23.97 7.13 2.48
N LEU A 200 23.37 7.43 1.33
CA LEU A 200 23.33 8.77 0.76
C LEU A 200 22.60 9.75 1.70
N TRP A 201 21.47 9.32 2.26
CA TRP A 201 20.65 10.13 3.17
C TRP A 201 21.05 9.99 4.65
N GLN A 202 22.12 9.23 4.96
CA GLN A 202 22.59 8.98 6.32
C GLN A 202 21.44 8.51 7.24
N CYS A 203 20.65 7.53 6.75
CA CYS A 203 19.53 7.00 7.51
C CYS A 203 20.04 6.28 8.76
N GLU A 204 19.53 6.69 9.92
CA GLU A 204 19.85 6.12 11.22
C GLU A 204 18.65 5.40 11.84
N GLU A 205 18.92 4.44 12.72
CA GLU A 205 17.86 3.74 13.45
C GLU A 205 17.05 4.72 14.31
N GLY A 206 15.74 4.70 14.14
CA GLY A 206 14.83 5.54 14.91
C GLY A 206 14.72 6.99 14.42
N MET A 207 15.21 7.28 13.22
CA MET A 207 15.05 8.59 12.58
C MET A 207 13.60 9.06 12.56
N VAL A 208 13.37 10.37 12.55
CA VAL A 208 12.06 10.96 12.29
C VAL A 208 12.07 11.57 10.89
N TYR A 209 11.17 11.12 10.02
CA TYR A 209 11.07 11.57 8.65
C TYR A 209 9.74 12.31 8.39
N LEU A 210 9.81 13.59 8.06
CA LEU A 210 8.66 14.37 7.60
C LEU A 210 8.47 14.17 6.09
N SER A 211 7.30 13.66 5.70
CA SER A 211 6.89 13.43 4.31
C SER A 211 5.76 14.39 3.92
N PRO A 212 6.08 15.60 3.40
CA PRO A 212 5.05 16.59 3.05
C PRO A 212 4.41 16.32 1.69
N ALA A 213 4.96 15.42 0.91
CA ALA A 213 4.50 15.14 -0.45
C ALA A 213 3.52 13.95 -0.51
N PRO A 214 2.67 13.86 -1.57
CA PRO A 214 1.75 12.74 -1.72
C PRO A 214 2.48 11.38 -1.83
N LEU A 215 1.99 10.40 -1.08
CA LEU A 215 2.60 9.07 -0.98
C LEU A 215 2.47 8.22 -2.26
N TYR A 216 1.61 8.61 -3.20
CA TYR A 216 1.55 7.94 -4.49
C TYR A 216 2.73 8.26 -5.43
N HIS A 217 3.56 9.24 -5.11
CA HIS A 217 4.79 9.50 -5.87
C HIS A 217 5.94 8.60 -5.43
N SER A 218 6.80 8.25 -6.39
CA SER A 218 7.91 7.31 -6.19
C SER A 218 8.91 7.77 -5.12
N ALA A 219 9.30 9.03 -5.11
CA ALA A 219 10.31 9.53 -4.16
C ALA A 219 9.81 9.60 -2.72
N PRO A 220 8.62 10.19 -2.41
CA PRO A 220 8.05 10.14 -1.07
C PRO A 220 7.86 8.71 -0.57
N LEU A 221 7.32 7.82 -1.40
CA LEU A 221 7.09 6.42 -1.03
C LEU A 221 8.41 5.69 -0.72
N ALA A 222 9.47 5.91 -1.52
CA ALA A 222 10.78 5.31 -1.28
C ALA A 222 11.39 5.80 0.03
N ASN A 223 11.32 7.11 0.31
CA ASN A 223 11.86 7.68 1.55
C ASN A 223 11.09 7.20 2.80
N VAL A 224 9.76 7.10 2.70
CA VAL A 224 8.94 6.50 3.75
C VAL A 224 9.34 5.03 3.99
N SER A 225 9.54 4.27 2.90
CA SER A 225 10.01 2.88 3.00
C SER A 225 11.39 2.79 3.68
N LEU A 226 12.32 3.71 3.39
CA LEU A 226 13.61 3.77 4.08
C LEU A 226 13.44 4.04 5.57
N ALA A 227 12.63 5.03 5.96
CA ALA A 227 12.41 5.35 7.36
C ALA A 227 11.84 4.14 8.13
N ILE A 228 10.83 3.46 7.60
CA ILE A 228 10.25 2.26 8.23
C ILE A 228 11.27 1.12 8.33
N ARG A 229 12.11 0.91 7.31
CA ARG A 229 13.18 -0.10 7.31
C ARG A 229 14.31 0.19 8.30
N HIS A 230 14.39 1.42 8.83
CA HIS A 230 15.34 1.83 9.86
C HIS A 230 14.68 2.06 11.25
N GLY A 231 13.45 1.55 11.45
CA GLY A 231 12.74 1.72 12.72
C GLY A 231 12.36 3.17 13.04
N GLY A 232 12.30 4.02 12.01
CA GLY A 232 12.00 5.43 12.13
C GLY A 232 10.51 5.73 12.29
N THR A 233 10.19 6.97 12.62
CA THR A 233 8.83 7.50 12.66
C THR A 233 8.58 8.37 11.43
N VAL A 234 7.55 8.05 10.66
CA VAL A 234 7.11 8.85 9.50
C VAL A 234 6.00 9.79 9.95
N VAL A 235 6.14 11.09 9.61
CA VAL A 235 5.10 12.11 9.83
C VAL A 235 4.60 12.59 8.47
N VAL A 236 3.27 12.54 8.23
CA VAL A 236 2.61 12.90 6.96
C VAL A 236 1.51 13.93 7.17
#